data_6b2afe7e389b1ac6f5b7aa64c4a0972e
#
_entry.id   6b2afe7e389b1ac6f5b7aa64c4a0972e
#
_cell.length_a   1.000
_cell.length_b   1.000
_cell.length_c   1.000
_cell.angle_alpha   90.00
_cell.angle_beta   90.00
_cell.angle_gamma   90.00
#
_symmetry.space_group_name_H-M   'P 1'
#
loop_
_entity.id
_entity.type
_entity.pdbx_description
1 polymer ?
#
loop_
_entity_poly.entity_id
_entity_poly.type
_entity_poly.pdbx_seq_one_letter_code
_entity_poly.pdbx_strand_id
1 'polypeptide(L)'
;TNLSEHEIQRAMADAAAYEAEDSRRKERLELHNQAEVLAYKVDEALSKCKKELDKDEKNRIKADVANLRRCLRKDKPEKMNETEEANLRQAKEQLEASANHLMMLYTSEEQEEQ
;
A
#
# COMPACT_ATOMS: atom_id res chain seq x y z
N THR A 1 45.92 13.51 -12.02
CA THR A 1 44.75 13.98 -12.72
C THR A 1 43.65 14.37 -11.75
N ASN A 2 43.46 15.66 -11.57
CA ASN A 2 42.47 16.18 -10.65
C ASN A 2 41.17 16.47 -11.39
N LEU A 3 40.06 16.06 -10.80
CA LEU A 3 38.75 16.43 -11.32
C LEU A 3 38.55 17.92 -11.09
N SER A 4 37.94 18.60 -12.04
CA SER A 4 37.57 19.98 -11.90
C SER A 4 36.45 20.10 -10.85
N GLU A 5 36.32 21.27 -10.23
CA GLU A 5 35.23 21.51 -9.29
C GLU A 5 33.86 21.28 -9.95
N HIS A 6 33.72 21.66 -11.20
CA HIS A 6 32.48 21.42 -11.95
C HIS A 6 32.16 19.93 -12.08
N GLU A 7 33.18 19.11 -12.37
CA GLU A 7 33.00 17.64 -12.44
C GLU A 7 32.63 17.04 -11.12
N ILE A 8 33.22 17.52 -10.04
CA ILE A 8 32.91 17.05 -8.68
C ILE A 8 31.47 17.41 -8.33
N GLN A 9 31.04 18.63 -8.59
CA GLN A 9 29.66 19.06 -8.33
C GLN A 9 28.66 18.26 -9.14
N ARG A 10 28.99 17.98 -10.41
CA ARG A 10 28.14 17.17 -11.26
C ARG A 10 28.01 15.75 -10.74
N ALA A 11 29.11 15.15 -10.32
CA ALA A 11 29.11 13.81 -9.75
C ALA A 11 28.26 13.74 -8.48
N MET A 12 28.37 14.77 -7.62
CA MET A 12 27.56 14.87 -6.41
C MET A 12 26.07 14.99 -6.73
N ALA A 13 25.74 15.84 -7.72
CA ALA A 13 24.35 16.00 -8.14
C ALA A 13 23.76 14.71 -8.73
N ASP A 14 24.55 13.98 -9.51
CA ASP A 14 24.13 12.70 -10.10
C ASP A 14 23.91 11.66 -9.01
N ALA A 15 24.79 11.62 -8.01
CA ALA A 15 24.66 10.70 -6.87
C ALA A 15 23.41 11.02 -6.06
N ALA A 16 23.13 12.29 -5.81
CA ALA A 16 21.94 12.71 -5.08
C ALA A 16 20.67 12.36 -5.84
N ALA A 17 20.66 12.55 -7.16
CA ALA A 17 19.52 12.20 -8.01
C ALA A 17 19.28 10.68 -7.99
N TYR A 18 20.36 9.89 -8.04
CA TYR A 18 20.25 8.43 -7.99
C TYR A 18 19.68 7.96 -6.65
N GLU A 19 20.16 8.54 -5.55
CA GLU A 19 19.66 8.20 -4.22
C GLU A 19 18.19 8.55 -4.05
N ALA A 20 17.76 9.70 -4.58
CA ALA A 20 16.36 10.12 -4.52
C ALA A 20 15.47 9.17 -5.32
N GLU A 21 15.92 8.76 -6.51
CA GLU A 21 15.19 7.82 -7.33
C GLU A 21 15.10 6.44 -6.70
N ASP A 22 16.20 5.96 -6.10
CA ASP A 22 16.25 4.68 -5.41
C ASP A 22 15.31 4.68 -4.20
N SER A 23 15.29 5.78 -3.45
CA SER A 23 14.39 5.94 -2.31
C SER A 23 12.91 5.88 -2.75
N ARG A 24 12.56 6.56 -3.84
CA ARG A 24 11.20 6.51 -4.38
C ARG A 24 10.80 5.11 -4.81
N ARG A 25 11.73 4.39 -5.44
CA ARG A 25 11.49 3.01 -5.86
C ARG A 25 11.21 2.10 -4.67
N LYS A 26 12.00 2.25 -3.61
CA LYS A 26 11.82 1.49 -2.37
C LYS A 26 10.48 1.81 -1.70
N GLU A 27 10.11 3.08 -1.66
CA GLU A 27 8.83 3.50 -1.09
C GLU A 27 7.64 2.92 -1.86
N ARG A 28 7.71 2.90 -3.19
CA ARG A 28 6.66 2.33 -4.02
C ARG A 28 6.53 0.82 -3.84
N LEU A 29 7.66 0.14 -3.72
CA LEU A 29 7.67 -1.30 -3.45
C LEU A 29 7.06 -1.59 -2.08
N GLU A 30 7.45 -0.83 -1.07
CA GLU A 30 6.90 -0.94 0.29
C GLU A 30 5.39 -0.73 0.30
N LEU A 31 4.93 0.33 -0.37
CA LEU A 31 3.50 0.64 -0.48
C LEU A 31 2.74 -0.51 -1.14
N HIS A 32 3.27 -1.03 -2.23
CA HIS A 32 2.65 -2.14 -2.96
C HIS A 32 2.55 -3.38 -2.07
N ASN A 33 3.62 -3.73 -1.37
CA ASN A 33 3.65 -4.87 -0.48
C ASN A 33 2.67 -4.71 0.69
N GLN A 34 2.62 -3.53 1.29
CA GLN A 34 1.68 -3.24 2.37
C GLN A 34 0.23 -3.36 1.90
N ALA A 35 -0.05 -2.89 0.69
CA ALA A 35 -1.38 -2.96 0.12
C ALA A 35 -1.81 -4.41 -0.15
N GLU A 36 -0.89 -5.24 -0.66
CA GLU A 36 -1.17 -6.65 -0.87
C GLU A 36 -1.47 -7.37 0.44
N VAL A 37 -0.67 -7.12 1.47
CA VAL A 37 -0.86 -7.71 2.79
C VAL A 37 -2.20 -7.27 3.38
N LEU A 38 -2.53 -5.99 3.25
CA LEU A 38 -3.81 -5.47 3.75
C LEU A 38 -5.00 -6.15 3.08
N ALA A 39 -4.97 -6.27 1.75
CA ALA A 39 -6.06 -6.91 1.01
C ALA A 39 -6.25 -8.36 1.47
N TYR A 40 -5.15 -9.08 1.66
CA TYR A 40 -5.20 -10.46 2.13
C TYR A 40 -5.78 -10.55 3.55
N LYS A 41 -5.33 -9.69 4.45
CA LYS A 41 -5.81 -9.69 5.84
C LYS A 41 -7.30 -9.34 5.93
N VAL A 42 -7.75 -8.38 5.12
CA VAL A 42 -9.17 -8.01 5.11
C VAL A 42 -10.02 -9.15 4.58
N ASP A 43 -9.58 -9.83 3.52
CA ASP A 43 -10.31 -10.99 3.01
C ASP A 43 -10.42 -12.09 4.06
N GLU A 44 -9.34 -12.35 4.79
CA GLU A 44 -9.35 -13.34 5.86
C GLU A 44 -10.30 -12.94 6.98
N ALA A 45 -10.26 -11.68 7.38
CA ALA A 45 -11.17 -11.17 8.42
C ALA A 45 -12.63 -11.25 7.97
N LEU A 46 -12.92 -10.92 6.70
CA LEU A 46 -14.27 -11.06 6.16
C LEU A 46 -14.76 -12.50 6.21
N SER A 47 -13.88 -13.47 5.89
CA SER A 47 -14.30 -14.88 5.92
C SER A 47 -14.67 -15.34 7.33
N LYS A 48 -14.08 -14.74 8.36
CA LYS A 48 -14.31 -15.13 9.74
C LYS A 48 -15.38 -14.30 10.45
N CYS A 49 -15.51 -13.02 10.14
CA CYS A 49 -16.32 -12.08 10.90
C CYS A 49 -17.47 -11.44 10.11
N LYS A 50 -17.70 -11.84 8.86
CA LYS A 50 -18.71 -11.18 8.01
C LYS A 50 -20.11 -11.19 8.61
N LYS A 51 -20.43 -12.19 9.42
CA LYS A 51 -21.76 -12.31 10.03
C LYS A 51 -22.03 -11.25 11.08
N GLU A 52 -20.98 -10.65 11.61
CA GLU A 52 -21.08 -9.59 12.62
C GLU A 52 -21.20 -8.20 12.02
N LEU A 53 -21.10 -8.09 10.69
CA LEU A 53 -21.20 -6.85 9.97
C LEU A 53 -22.59 -6.71 9.35
N ASP A 54 -23.11 -5.47 9.32
CA ASP A 54 -24.32 -5.25 8.56
C ASP A 54 -24.00 -5.31 7.05
N LYS A 55 -25.05 -5.39 6.25
CA LYS A 55 -24.93 -5.57 4.81
C LYS A 55 -24.20 -4.40 4.13
N ASP A 56 -24.51 -3.18 4.55
CA ASP A 56 -23.92 -1.99 3.95
C ASP A 56 -22.43 -1.89 4.26
N GLU A 57 -22.03 -2.16 5.49
CA GLU A 57 -20.63 -2.17 5.88
C GLU A 57 -19.85 -3.24 5.12
N LYS A 58 -20.40 -4.45 5.08
CA LYS A 58 -19.78 -5.56 4.35
C LYS A 58 -19.58 -5.23 2.88
N ASN A 59 -20.60 -4.67 2.22
CA ASN A 59 -20.53 -4.31 0.81
C ASN A 59 -19.50 -3.20 0.56
N ARG A 60 -19.41 -2.23 1.47
CA ARG A 60 -18.43 -1.15 1.37
C ARG A 60 -17.01 -1.71 1.44
N ILE A 61 -16.76 -2.60 2.40
CA ILE A 61 -15.44 -3.21 2.55
C ILE A 61 -15.08 -4.02 1.30
N LYS A 62 -16.01 -4.81 0.79
CA LYS A 62 -15.78 -5.60 -0.42
C LYS A 62 -15.46 -4.73 -1.62
N ALA A 63 -16.15 -3.60 -1.76
CA ALA A 63 -15.89 -2.66 -2.85
C ALA A 63 -14.50 -2.06 -2.73
N ASP A 64 -14.09 -1.71 -1.51
CA ASP A 64 -12.77 -1.12 -1.27
C ASP A 64 -11.64 -2.11 -1.47
N VAL A 65 -11.86 -3.39 -1.12
CA VAL A 65 -10.90 -4.46 -1.42
C VAL A 65 -10.75 -4.62 -2.94
N ALA A 66 -11.87 -4.66 -3.65
CA ALA A 66 -11.85 -4.82 -5.10
C ALA A 66 -11.12 -3.66 -5.78
N ASN A 67 -11.34 -2.43 -5.30
CA ASN A 67 -10.66 -1.25 -5.81
C ASN A 67 -9.15 -1.33 -5.57
N LEU A 68 -8.75 -1.72 -4.38
CA LEU A 68 -7.32 -1.86 -4.06
C LEU A 68 -6.68 -2.94 -4.93
N ARG A 69 -7.33 -4.08 -5.08
CA ARG A 69 -6.79 -5.17 -5.92
C ARG A 69 -6.66 -4.76 -7.38
N ARG A 70 -7.59 -3.94 -7.87
CA ARG A 70 -7.51 -3.41 -9.23
C ARG A 70 -6.26 -2.54 -9.40
N CYS A 71 -5.99 -1.66 -8.43
CA CYS A 71 -4.78 -0.84 -8.45
C CYS A 71 -3.52 -1.71 -8.43
N LEU A 72 -3.52 -2.75 -7.60
CA LEU A 72 -2.37 -3.66 -7.48
C LEU A 72 -2.09 -4.43 -8.76
N ARG A 73 -3.14 -4.84 -9.48
CA ARG A 73 -2.97 -5.57 -10.74
C ARG A 73 -2.50 -4.66 -11.88
N LYS A 74 -2.98 -3.43 -11.89
CA LYS A 74 -2.70 -2.49 -12.96
C LYS A 74 -1.31 -1.89 -12.85
N ASP A 75 -0.91 -1.55 -11.63
CA ASP A 75 0.26 -0.72 -11.39
C ASP A 75 1.38 -1.52 -10.72
N LYS A 76 2.36 -1.93 -11.51
CA LYS A 76 3.55 -2.61 -10.97
C LYS A 76 4.49 -1.59 -10.34
N PRO A 77 5.12 -1.92 -9.19
CA PRO A 77 5.94 -0.94 -8.46
C PRO A 77 7.05 -0.30 -9.30
N GLU A 78 7.70 -1.07 -10.16
CA GLU A 78 8.80 -0.55 -10.97
C GLU A 78 8.36 0.42 -12.06
N LYS A 79 7.09 0.37 -12.45
CA LYS A 79 6.55 1.17 -13.57
C LYS A 79 5.55 2.21 -13.12
N MET A 80 5.36 2.32 -11.82
CA MET A 80 4.36 3.22 -11.25
C MET A 80 4.80 4.67 -11.36
N ASN A 81 3.91 5.53 -11.85
CA ASN A 81 4.14 6.97 -11.84
C ASN A 81 3.56 7.59 -10.56
N GLU A 82 3.75 8.90 -10.39
CA GLU A 82 3.29 9.59 -9.19
C GLU A 82 1.77 9.53 -9.00
N THR A 83 1.02 9.63 -10.09
CA THR A 83 -0.45 9.57 -10.03
C THR A 83 -0.91 8.18 -9.60
N GLU A 84 -0.30 7.15 -10.16
CA GLU A 84 -0.62 5.76 -9.82
C GLU A 84 -0.25 5.44 -8.38
N GLU A 85 0.90 5.97 -7.92
CA GLU A 85 1.31 5.81 -6.51
C GLU A 85 0.30 6.47 -5.59
N ALA A 86 -0.15 7.68 -5.91
CA ALA A 86 -1.15 8.39 -5.12
C ALA A 86 -2.49 7.64 -5.09
N ASN A 87 -2.89 7.08 -6.23
CA ASN A 87 -4.13 6.30 -6.31
C ASN A 87 -4.04 5.02 -5.47
N LEU A 88 -2.91 4.34 -5.51
CA LEU A 88 -2.70 3.14 -4.70
C LEU A 88 -2.72 3.48 -3.21
N ARG A 89 -2.04 4.55 -2.82
CA ARG A 89 -2.03 5.01 -1.43
C ARG A 89 -3.43 5.36 -0.95
N GLN A 90 -4.20 6.06 -1.77
CA GLN A 90 -5.56 6.43 -1.44
C GLN A 90 -6.46 5.21 -1.30
N ALA A 91 -6.36 4.25 -2.20
CA ALA A 91 -7.14 3.02 -2.15
C ALA A 91 -6.81 2.22 -0.88
N LYS A 92 -5.52 2.16 -0.52
CA LYS A 92 -5.08 1.51 0.70
C LYS A 92 -5.67 2.18 1.95
N GLU A 93 -5.57 3.51 2.01
CA GLU A 93 -6.10 4.28 3.15
C GLU A 93 -7.62 4.17 3.25
N GLN A 94 -8.31 4.15 2.13
CA GLN A 94 -9.76 3.98 2.09
C GLN A 94 -10.16 2.62 2.67
N LEU A 95 -9.44 1.57 2.30
CA LEU A 95 -9.72 0.23 2.84
C LEU A 95 -9.40 0.16 4.33
N GLU A 96 -8.29 0.76 4.76
CA GLU A 96 -7.96 0.81 6.19
C GLU A 96 -9.09 1.45 6.99
N ALA A 97 -9.65 2.54 6.48
CA ALA A 97 -10.75 3.24 7.15
C ALA A 97 -12.03 2.41 7.16
N SER A 98 -12.44 1.86 6.02
CA SER A 98 -13.69 1.10 5.94
C SER A 98 -13.62 -0.24 6.68
N ALA A 99 -12.43 -0.84 6.74
CA ALA A 99 -12.25 -2.15 7.38
C ALA A 99 -11.84 -2.06 8.86
N ASN A 100 -11.74 -0.85 9.42
CA ASN A 100 -11.27 -0.69 10.80
C ASN A 100 -12.10 -1.48 11.81
N HIS A 101 -13.41 -1.39 11.74
CA HIS A 101 -14.31 -2.10 12.63
C HIS A 101 -14.15 -3.62 12.46
N LEU A 102 -14.11 -4.09 11.21
CA LEU A 102 -13.90 -5.49 10.90
C LEU A 102 -12.59 -6.00 11.52
N MET A 103 -11.51 -5.25 11.38
CA MET A 103 -10.21 -5.67 11.89
C MET A 103 -10.19 -5.69 13.42
N MET A 104 -10.95 -4.82 14.06
CA MET A 104 -11.10 -4.85 15.52
C MET A 104 -11.83 -6.11 15.97
N LEU A 105 -12.89 -6.49 15.26
CA LEU A 105 -13.62 -7.74 15.54
C LEU A 105 -12.74 -8.96 15.35
N TYR A 106 -11.99 -8.96 14.25
CA TYR A 106 -11.09 -10.07 13.92
C TYR A 106 -9.99 -10.25 14.97
N THR A 107 -9.37 -9.15 15.38
CA THR A 107 -8.33 -9.17 16.43
C THR A 107 -8.90 -9.68 17.75
N SER A 108 -10.11 -9.26 18.10
CA SER A 108 -10.78 -9.67 19.31
C SER A 108 -11.05 -11.19 19.31
N GLU A 109 -11.51 -11.74 18.18
CA GLU A 109 -11.74 -13.19 18.04
C GLU A 109 -10.45 -13.98 18.15
N GLU A 110 -9.36 -13.51 17.55
CA GLU A 110 -8.06 -14.17 17.66
C GLU A 110 -7.56 -14.23 19.10
N GLN A 111 -7.81 -13.18 19.88
CA GLN A 111 -7.44 -13.15 21.28
C GLN A 111 -8.27 -14.14 22.12
N GLU A 112 -9.54 -14.31 21.79
CA GLU A 112 -10.41 -15.25 22.48
C GLU A 112 -10.03 -16.71 22.21
N GLU A 113 -9.46 -16.99 21.03
CA GLU A 113 -9.02 -18.34 20.65
C GLU A 113 -7.70 -18.74 21.34
N GLN A 114 -6.98 -17.79 21.90
CA GLN A 114 -5.75 -18.05 22.63
C GLN A 114 -6.04 -18.23 24.12
#